data_02712c98facc305f8cbf06935b1048d9
#
_entry.id   02712c98facc305f8cbf06935b1048d9
#
_cell.length_a   1.000
_cell.length_b   1.000
_cell.length_c   1.000
_cell.angle_alpha   90.00
_cell.angle_beta   90.00
_cell.angle_gamma   90.00
#
_symmetry.space_group_name_H-M   'P 1'
#
loop_
_entity.id
_entity.type
_entity.pdbx_description
1 polymer ?
#
loop_
_entity_poly.entity_id
_entity_poly.type
_entity_poly.pdbx_seq_one_letter_code
_entity_poly.pdbx_strand_id
1 'polypeptide(L)'
;MAPSRLQAVDVTTLRALLAEWRPLLLPSRFEKAQQSSPHTLQLSLRSLSGPHWLELSWQAEAARLHTIPAPPRQGDGSTLAQQLQHGLRGLALVEILQQGWERVVELGFARRPGEPVLGWLVVELMGRHSNLLLLDGERQVVALARQVKPKQSRLRPIGTGDPYQPPPPLAGEPPRLEENFQSWQRRLSLVPLPLQQALRDAYQGMSPALLRQLLPPGWGELEVGGLSPAQWQQLWQLWRHWLSAVAGEQFCWQIEPQGYRCWGKPCPQEPLGINRGLAAYFSEQLEASALLHQRQQLRHRLEAVAAKETRQAREQEALLAAVAEADVLQGQADALLSQIQPSRQCIDAAQKLYKTARKRRRSVAAITPRLELHHQRLAWLEASLTYLDQAESLNQVLGLAADLETLGGLPGQGSGSGRSVPRRARPGSGVEGVPQPLELHTASGLPLQVGRNHRQNDWISLRQARRGDLWFHAQEVPGSHVVLKSSQRLANEGDLQAAADLAAHFSRGRGNLRVPVVMVPTEDLQRIPGAAPGTVRHRGGTVLWGEPQRALSLLGEL
;
A
#
# COMPACT_ATOMS: atom_id res chain seq x y z
N MET A 1 -4.91 9.31 -9.40
CA MET A 1 -5.97 9.79 -8.48
C MET A 1 -5.50 9.57 -7.05
N ALA A 2 -5.68 10.55 -6.15
CA ALA A 2 -5.47 10.30 -4.73
C ALA A 2 -6.45 9.20 -4.28
N PRO A 3 -6.05 8.24 -3.43
CA PRO A 3 -6.96 7.22 -2.95
C PRO A 3 -8.13 7.90 -2.25
N SER A 4 -9.35 7.52 -2.64
CA SER A 4 -10.55 7.97 -1.95
C SER A 4 -10.40 7.60 -0.47
N ARG A 5 -10.69 8.53 0.43
CA ARG A 5 -10.63 8.26 1.87
C ARG A 5 -11.55 7.08 2.17
N LEU A 6 -11.00 6.06 2.82
CA LEU A 6 -11.71 4.84 3.17
C LEU A 6 -12.99 5.18 3.96
N GLN A 7 -14.13 4.62 3.55
CA GLN A 7 -15.39 4.82 4.26
C GLN A 7 -15.35 4.06 5.59
N ALA A 8 -15.50 4.79 6.69
CA ALA A 8 -15.58 4.18 8.02
C ALA A 8 -16.90 3.41 8.22
N VAL A 9 -16.85 2.36 9.02
CA VAL A 9 -18.06 1.68 9.50
C VAL A 9 -18.84 2.64 10.39
N ASP A 10 -20.03 3.02 9.96
CA ASP A 10 -20.98 3.82 10.73
C ASP A 10 -22.04 2.95 11.43
N VAL A 11 -22.92 3.58 12.17
CA VAL A 11 -23.93 2.83 12.93
C VAL A 11 -24.95 2.13 12.02
N THR A 12 -25.26 2.69 10.85
CA THR A 12 -26.14 2.05 9.86
C THR A 12 -25.51 0.76 9.34
N THR A 13 -24.24 0.86 8.92
CA THR A 13 -23.44 -0.31 8.50
C THR A 13 -23.34 -1.35 9.61
N LEU A 14 -23.11 -0.89 10.85
CA LEU A 14 -22.97 -1.79 11.99
C LEU A 14 -24.28 -2.55 12.26
N ARG A 15 -25.43 -1.89 12.25
CA ARG A 15 -26.74 -2.54 12.42
C ARG A 15 -27.02 -3.54 11.30
N ALA A 16 -26.70 -3.18 10.06
CA ALA A 16 -26.84 -4.07 8.91
C ALA A 16 -26.00 -5.35 9.06
N LEU A 17 -24.75 -5.20 9.51
CA LEU A 17 -23.87 -6.34 9.78
C LEU A 17 -24.38 -7.23 10.90
N LEU A 18 -24.84 -6.62 12.00
CA LEU A 18 -25.31 -7.36 13.17
C LEU A 18 -26.64 -8.08 12.91
N ALA A 19 -27.47 -7.59 12.00
CA ALA A 19 -28.67 -8.31 11.54
C ALA A 19 -28.29 -9.63 10.84
N GLU A 20 -27.21 -9.67 10.07
CA GLU A 20 -26.67 -10.91 9.48
C GLU A 20 -25.97 -11.79 10.55
N TRP A 21 -25.26 -11.19 11.49
CA TRP A 21 -24.46 -11.93 12.47
C TRP A 21 -25.30 -12.67 13.52
N ARG A 22 -26.40 -12.08 13.99
CA ARG A 22 -27.23 -12.68 15.03
C ARG A 22 -27.72 -14.09 14.66
N PRO A 23 -28.38 -14.33 13.50
CA PRO A 23 -28.81 -15.66 13.11
C PRO A 23 -27.66 -16.61 12.74
N LEU A 24 -26.50 -16.06 12.31
CA LEU A 24 -25.33 -16.85 11.89
C LEU A 24 -24.49 -17.33 13.08
N LEU A 25 -24.30 -16.48 14.08
CA LEU A 25 -23.33 -16.66 15.15
C LEU A 25 -23.95 -17.03 16.51
N LEU A 26 -25.26 -16.87 16.68
CA LEU A 26 -25.88 -17.16 17.95
C LEU A 26 -26.67 -18.49 17.94
N PRO A 27 -26.38 -19.42 18.88
CA PRO A 27 -25.19 -19.43 19.73
C PRO A 27 -23.97 -20.02 19.03
N SER A 28 -22.76 -19.65 19.43
CA SER A 28 -21.54 -20.24 18.91
C SER A 28 -20.47 -20.40 19.99
N ARG A 29 -19.77 -21.54 19.97
CA ARG A 29 -18.70 -21.84 20.93
C ARG A 29 -17.43 -21.10 20.54
N PHE A 30 -16.78 -20.46 21.48
CA PHE A 30 -15.45 -19.89 21.30
C PHE A 30 -14.39 -21.01 21.14
N GLU A 31 -13.56 -20.93 20.10
CA GLU A 31 -12.51 -21.92 19.85
C GLU A 31 -11.11 -21.30 20.00
N LYS A 32 -10.86 -20.15 19.38
CA LYS A 32 -9.52 -19.59 19.28
C LYS A 32 -9.52 -18.08 19.08
N ALA A 33 -8.47 -17.42 19.59
CA ALA A 33 -8.10 -16.05 19.28
C ALA A 33 -6.66 -16.01 18.75
N GLN A 34 -6.40 -15.20 17.71
CA GLN A 34 -5.06 -14.91 17.21
C GLN A 34 -4.99 -13.46 16.74
N GLN A 35 -3.81 -12.87 16.75
CA GLN A 35 -3.58 -11.50 16.29
C GLN A 35 -2.84 -11.52 14.96
N SER A 36 -3.48 -10.98 13.90
CA SER A 36 -2.94 -10.96 12.54
C SER A 36 -2.04 -9.75 12.27
N SER A 37 -2.27 -8.65 13.00
CA SER A 37 -1.49 -7.41 12.88
C SER A 37 -1.48 -6.67 14.21
N PRO A 38 -0.67 -5.62 14.41
CA PRO A 38 -0.66 -4.85 15.65
C PRO A 38 -2.03 -4.28 16.06
N HIS A 39 -2.97 -4.14 15.10
CA HIS A 39 -4.27 -3.52 15.33
C HIS A 39 -5.46 -4.41 14.91
N THR A 40 -5.25 -5.70 14.69
CA THR A 40 -6.29 -6.61 14.19
C THR A 40 -6.23 -7.95 14.90
N LEU A 41 -7.34 -8.36 15.46
CA LEU A 41 -7.56 -9.64 16.13
C LEU A 41 -8.50 -10.51 15.30
N GLN A 42 -8.29 -11.81 15.34
CA GLN A 42 -9.13 -12.81 14.68
C GLN A 42 -9.64 -13.80 15.70
N LEU A 43 -10.96 -14.06 15.69
CA LEU A 43 -11.64 -14.99 16.57
C LEU A 43 -12.26 -16.13 15.78
N SER A 44 -12.06 -17.36 16.23
CA SER A 44 -12.78 -18.54 15.74
C SER A 44 -13.94 -18.87 16.68
N LEU A 45 -15.11 -18.93 16.09
CA LEU A 45 -16.37 -19.31 16.72
C LEU A 45 -16.97 -20.50 15.96
N ARG A 46 -17.56 -21.45 16.66
CA ARG A 46 -18.25 -22.59 16.05
C ARG A 46 -19.73 -22.55 16.39
N SER A 47 -20.56 -22.29 15.39
CA SER A 47 -22.02 -22.39 15.46
C SER A 47 -22.49 -23.77 14.94
N LEU A 48 -23.79 -23.96 14.87
CA LEU A 48 -24.39 -25.16 14.27
C LEU A 48 -24.12 -25.26 12.77
N SER A 49 -23.94 -24.13 12.09
CA SER A 49 -23.61 -24.08 10.65
C SER A 49 -22.11 -24.29 10.36
N GLY A 50 -21.26 -24.42 11.38
CA GLY A 50 -19.82 -24.66 11.21
C GLY A 50 -18.92 -23.62 11.87
N PRO A 51 -17.63 -23.62 11.52
CA PRO A 51 -16.66 -22.65 12.04
C PRO A 51 -16.79 -21.31 11.32
N HIS A 52 -16.74 -20.24 12.07
CA HIS A 52 -16.72 -18.85 11.58
C HIS A 52 -15.50 -18.12 12.14
N TRP A 53 -14.85 -17.36 11.31
CA TRP A 53 -13.75 -16.50 11.73
C TRP A 53 -14.18 -15.04 11.65
N LEU A 54 -14.07 -14.32 12.76
CA LEU A 54 -14.31 -12.88 12.84
C LEU A 54 -12.99 -12.14 12.82
N GLU A 55 -12.91 -11.09 12.02
CA GLU A 55 -11.83 -10.10 12.08
C GLU A 55 -12.34 -8.85 12.77
N LEU A 56 -11.63 -8.42 13.82
CA LEU A 56 -11.91 -7.24 14.63
C LEU A 56 -10.69 -6.32 14.57
N SER A 57 -10.83 -5.13 14.01
CA SER A 57 -9.73 -4.19 13.86
C SER A 57 -10.03 -2.86 14.53
N TRP A 58 -9.10 -2.38 15.34
CA TRP A 58 -9.11 -1.04 15.94
C TRP A 58 -8.13 -0.09 15.27
N GLN A 59 -7.71 -0.39 14.05
CA GLN A 59 -6.87 0.49 13.24
C GLN A 59 -7.57 1.84 13.02
N ALA A 60 -6.90 2.95 13.34
CA ALA A 60 -7.51 4.28 13.40
C ALA A 60 -8.30 4.68 12.15
N GLU A 61 -7.77 4.38 10.97
CA GLU A 61 -8.38 4.76 9.69
C GLU A 61 -9.25 3.67 9.06
N ALA A 62 -9.19 2.45 9.62
CA ALA A 62 -9.85 1.25 9.08
C ALA A 62 -10.43 0.37 10.20
N ALA A 63 -10.99 1.00 11.24
CA ALA A 63 -11.67 0.29 12.30
C ALA A 63 -12.91 -0.45 11.73
N ARG A 64 -12.96 -1.77 11.92
CA ARG A 64 -13.93 -2.64 11.27
C ARG A 64 -14.15 -3.95 12.01
N LEU A 65 -15.23 -4.59 11.69
CA LEU A 65 -15.50 -5.98 12.07
C LEU A 65 -16.25 -6.66 10.91
N HIS A 66 -15.90 -7.89 10.60
CA HIS A 66 -16.57 -8.73 9.60
C HIS A 66 -16.09 -10.18 9.75
N THR A 67 -16.75 -11.14 9.07
CA THR A 67 -16.22 -12.50 8.97
C THR A 67 -15.18 -12.59 7.86
N ILE A 68 -14.27 -13.53 8.03
CA ILE A 68 -13.20 -13.85 7.05
C ILE A 68 -13.17 -15.36 6.80
N PRO A 69 -12.60 -15.83 5.70
CA PRO A 69 -12.20 -17.24 5.55
C PRO A 69 -11.23 -17.65 6.66
N ALA A 70 -11.10 -18.97 6.91
CA ALA A 70 -10.16 -19.46 7.90
C ALA A 70 -8.73 -18.96 7.61
N PRO A 71 -8.16 -18.11 8.49
CA PRO A 71 -6.83 -17.56 8.23
C PRO A 71 -5.74 -18.59 8.50
N PRO A 72 -4.54 -18.42 7.96
CA PRO A 72 -3.39 -19.26 8.30
C PRO A 72 -3.09 -19.16 9.79
N ARG A 73 -2.61 -20.28 10.36
CA ARG A 73 -2.20 -20.32 11.77
C ARG A 73 -1.04 -19.35 11.98
N GLN A 74 -1.21 -18.46 12.94
CA GLN A 74 -0.13 -17.59 13.39
C GLN A 74 0.54 -18.20 14.62
N GLY A 75 1.86 -17.95 14.77
CA GLY A 75 2.67 -18.46 15.88
C GLY A 75 2.25 -17.93 17.24
N ASP A 76 3.15 -17.86 18.20
CA ASP A 76 2.88 -17.43 19.59
C ASP A 76 2.14 -16.11 19.61
N GLY A 77 0.87 -16.18 20.01
CA GLY A 77 -0.07 -15.07 19.93
C GLY A 77 0.36 -13.88 20.80
N SER A 78 -0.15 -12.70 20.46
CA SER A 78 0.02 -11.51 21.30
C SER A 78 -0.56 -11.73 22.69
N THR A 79 -0.10 -10.94 23.66
CA THR A 79 -0.64 -10.94 25.03
C THR A 79 -2.16 -10.80 25.05
N LEU A 80 -2.72 -9.92 24.19
CA LEU A 80 -4.17 -9.74 24.07
C LEU A 80 -4.87 -11.02 23.57
N ALA A 81 -4.33 -11.66 22.53
CA ALA A 81 -4.91 -12.91 22.02
C ALA A 81 -4.83 -14.04 23.06
N GLN A 82 -3.74 -14.13 23.82
CA GLN A 82 -3.59 -15.09 24.92
C GLN A 82 -4.60 -14.83 26.05
N GLN A 83 -4.80 -13.57 26.44
CA GLN A 83 -5.77 -13.19 27.46
C GLN A 83 -7.21 -13.51 27.02
N LEU A 84 -7.56 -13.26 25.75
CA LEU A 84 -8.85 -13.65 25.18
C LEU A 84 -9.00 -15.17 25.13
N GLN A 85 -7.95 -15.89 24.72
CA GLN A 85 -7.95 -17.36 24.70
C GLN A 85 -8.18 -17.95 26.10
N HIS A 86 -7.61 -17.34 27.12
CA HIS A 86 -7.79 -17.77 28.51
C HIS A 86 -9.19 -17.39 29.05
N GLY A 87 -9.59 -16.13 28.88
CA GLY A 87 -10.82 -15.58 29.48
C GLY A 87 -12.11 -16.11 28.82
N LEU A 88 -12.06 -16.48 27.53
CA LEU A 88 -13.24 -17.00 26.81
C LEU A 88 -13.23 -18.51 26.62
N ARG A 89 -12.23 -19.21 27.13
CA ARG A 89 -12.12 -20.68 27.00
C ARG A 89 -13.30 -21.38 27.63
N GLY A 90 -13.95 -22.24 26.84
CA GLY A 90 -15.10 -23.03 27.30
C GLY A 90 -16.44 -22.27 27.33
N LEU A 91 -16.44 -21.00 26.91
CA LEU A 91 -17.63 -20.18 26.77
C LEU A 91 -18.18 -20.18 25.34
N ALA A 92 -19.45 -19.85 25.24
CA ALA A 92 -20.15 -19.64 23.98
C ALA A 92 -20.62 -18.19 23.87
N LEU A 93 -20.56 -17.62 22.68
CA LEU A 93 -21.20 -16.36 22.32
C LEU A 93 -22.72 -16.59 22.35
N VAL A 94 -23.40 -15.92 23.25
CA VAL A 94 -24.86 -16.06 23.45
C VAL A 94 -25.62 -14.78 23.18
N GLU A 95 -24.91 -13.65 23.09
CA GLU A 95 -25.54 -12.35 22.97
C GLU A 95 -24.68 -11.40 22.13
N ILE A 96 -25.32 -10.61 21.26
CA ILE A 96 -24.69 -9.55 20.45
C ILE A 96 -25.52 -8.30 20.62
N LEU A 97 -24.95 -7.29 21.30
CA LEU A 97 -25.60 -6.03 21.61
C LEU A 97 -24.99 -4.87 20.86
N GLN A 98 -25.84 -3.93 20.45
CA GLN A 98 -25.48 -2.60 19.98
C GLN A 98 -26.54 -1.64 20.49
N GLN A 99 -26.18 -0.74 21.37
CA GLN A 99 -27.12 0.14 22.04
C GLN A 99 -27.17 1.52 21.36
N GLY A 100 -28.39 2.05 21.26
CA GLY A 100 -28.62 3.40 20.74
C GLY A 100 -28.04 3.62 19.34
N TRP A 101 -27.40 4.75 19.12
CA TRP A 101 -26.75 5.13 17.86
C TRP A 101 -25.20 5.15 17.97
N GLU A 102 -24.68 4.48 19.00
CA GLU A 102 -23.25 4.35 19.22
C GLU A 102 -22.62 3.25 18.34
N ARG A 103 -21.36 3.44 17.98
CA ARG A 103 -20.58 2.45 17.21
C ARG A 103 -19.82 1.52 18.16
N VAL A 104 -20.55 0.93 19.08
CA VAL A 104 -20.04 -0.03 20.07
C VAL A 104 -20.82 -1.33 19.92
N VAL A 105 -20.10 -2.44 19.81
CA VAL A 105 -20.65 -3.79 19.80
C VAL A 105 -20.16 -4.51 21.04
N GLU A 106 -21.07 -5.15 21.73
CA GLU A 106 -20.77 -5.98 22.88
C GLU A 106 -21.14 -7.44 22.56
N LEU A 107 -20.16 -8.33 22.65
CA LEU A 107 -20.31 -9.77 22.44
C LEU A 107 -20.30 -10.45 23.81
N GLY A 108 -21.45 -10.99 24.24
CA GLY A 108 -21.63 -11.64 25.53
C GLY A 108 -21.37 -13.14 25.47
N PHE A 109 -20.52 -13.62 26.37
CA PHE A 109 -20.10 -15.01 26.45
C PHE A 109 -20.57 -15.65 27.77
N ALA A 110 -21.28 -16.79 27.69
CA ALA A 110 -21.74 -17.60 28.80
C ALA A 110 -21.32 -19.06 28.62
N ARG A 111 -21.50 -19.89 29.64
CA ARG A 111 -21.26 -21.34 29.51
C ARG A 111 -22.28 -21.99 28.58
N ARG A 112 -23.54 -21.56 28.66
CA ARG A 112 -24.65 -22.05 27.82
C ARG A 112 -25.64 -20.92 27.54
N PRO A 113 -26.41 -21.01 26.45
CA PRO A 113 -27.52 -20.09 26.20
C PRO A 113 -28.49 -20.08 27.38
N GLY A 114 -28.92 -18.89 27.80
CA GLY A 114 -29.83 -18.69 28.95
C GLY A 114 -29.14 -18.59 30.31
N GLU A 115 -27.85 -18.89 30.43
CA GLU A 115 -27.07 -18.65 31.66
C GLU A 115 -26.52 -17.20 31.68
N PRO A 116 -26.16 -16.69 32.87
CA PRO A 116 -25.54 -15.38 33.01
C PRO A 116 -24.26 -15.24 32.17
N VAL A 117 -24.08 -14.08 31.58
CA VAL A 117 -22.86 -13.75 30.83
C VAL A 117 -21.68 -13.60 31.80
N LEU A 118 -20.62 -14.34 31.52
CA LEU A 118 -19.40 -14.38 32.34
C LEU A 118 -18.26 -13.54 31.78
N GLY A 119 -18.35 -13.13 30.53
CA GLY A 119 -17.35 -12.27 29.89
C GLY A 119 -17.94 -11.53 28.71
N TRP A 120 -17.44 -10.31 28.50
CA TRP A 120 -17.85 -9.46 27.40
C TRP A 120 -16.64 -9.09 26.54
N LEU A 121 -16.77 -9.19 25.23
CA LEU A 121 -15.83 -8.60 24.31
C LEU A 121 -16.47 -7.36 23.68
N VAL A 122 -15.95 -6.20 24.05
CA VAL A 122 -16.45 -4.90 23.58
C VAL A 122 -15.58 -4.39 22.45
N VAL A 123 -16.21 -4.03 21.33
CA VAL A 123 -15.57 -3.47 20.13
C VAL A 123 -16.07 -2.04 19.96
N GLU A 124 -15.17 -1.07 20.06
CA GLU A 124 -15.46 0.36 19.87
C GLU A 124 -14.86 0.83 18.54
N LEU A 125 -15.70 1.32 17.62
CA LEU A 125 -15.31 1.76 16.28
C LEU A 125 -15.34 3.30 16.16
N MET A 126 -14.33 3.97 16.72
CA MET A 126 -14.29 5.43 16.89
C MET A 126 -13.06 6.07 16.23
N GLY A 127 -12.65 5.57 15.05
CA GLY A 127 -11.46 6.04 14.34
C GLY A 127 -10.22 5.92 15.22
N ARG A 128 -9.51 7.01 15.47
CA ARG A 128 -8.30 7.01 16.31
C ARG A 128 -8.53 6.60 17.77
N HIS A 129 -9.78 6.59 18.21
CA HIS A 129 -10.18 6.20 19.57
C HIS A 129 -10.75 4.78 19.62
N SER A 130 -10.72 4.05 18.53
CA SER A 130 -11.16 2.66 18.47
C SER A 130 -10.38 1.79 19.46
N ASN A 131 -11.07 0.84 20.06
CA ASN A 131 -10.51 -0.07 21.05
C ASN A 131 -11.21 -1.44 21.02
N LEU A 132 -10.57 -2.43 21.61
CA LEU A 132 -11.10 -3.75 21.85
C LEU A 132 -10.83 -4.08 23.33
N LEU A 133 -11.87 -4.44 24.07
CA LEU A 133 -11.78 -4.69 25.50
C LEU A 133 -12.42 -6.04 25.85
N LEU A 134 -11.72 -6.83 26.64
CA LEU A 134 -12.27 -7.99 27.31
C LEU A 134 -12.68 -7.59 28.74
N LEU A 135 -13.93 -7.80 29.08
CA LEU A 135 -14.45 -7.56 30.41
C LEU A 135 -14.88 -8.89 31.06
N ASP A 136 -14.88 -8.95 32.37
CA ASP A 136 -15.49 -10.04 33.14
C ASP A 136 -17.02 -9.89 33.28
N GLY A 137 -17.65 -10.77 34.04
CA GLY A 137 -19.09 -10.73 34.30
C GLY A 137 -19.54 -9.50 35.09
N GLU A 138 -18.64 -8.86 35.85
CA GLU A 138 -18.89 -7.65 36.62
C GLU A 138 -18.53 -6.38 35.85
N ARG A 139 -18.21 -6.53 34.54
CA ARG A 139 -17.82 -5.46 33.60
C ARG A 139 -16.52 -4.75 34.00
N GLN A 140 -15.60 -5.43 34.68
CA GLN A 140 -14.24 -4.94 34.90
C GLN A 140 -13.36 -5.27 33.67
N VAL A 141 -12.46 -4.36 33.32
CA VAL A 141 -11.56 -4.53 32.17
C VAL A 141 -10.47 -5.55 32.52
N VAL A 142 -10.53 -6.74 31.94
CA VAL A 142 -9.53 -7.80 32.08
C VAL A 142 -8.36 -7.58 31.17
N ALA A 143 -8.65 -7.21 29.90
CA ALA A 143 -7.67 -6.94 28.87
C ALA A 143 -8.17 -5.90 27.88
N LEU A 144 -7.27 -5.17 27.25
CA LEU A 144 -7.61 -4.19 26.22
C LEU A 144 -6.51 -4.05 25.18
N ALA A 145 -6.92 -3.70 23.97
CA ALA A 145 -6.00 -3.49 22.86
C ALA A 145 -5.19 -2.19 23.00
N ARG A 146 -5.81 -1.17 23.62
CA ARG A 146 -5.19 0.15 23.80
C ARG A 146 -5.54 0.74 25.17
N GLN A 147 -4.54 0.84 26.02
CA GLN A 147 -4.68 1.56 27.29
C GLN A 147 -4.66 3.07 27.05
N VAL A 148 -5.56 3.79 27.71
CA VAL A 148 -5.67 5.26 27.66
C VAL A 148 -5.36 5.83 29.04
N LYS A 149 -4.19 6.46 29.17
CA LYS A 149 -3.74 7.07 30.44
C LYS A 149 -4.44 8.41 30.70
N PRO A 150 -4.56 8.85 31.95
CA PRO A 150 -5.14 10.16 32.29
C PRO A 150 -4.49 11.35 31.56
N LYS A 151 -3.20 11.25 31.24
CA LYS A 151 -2.49 12.25 30.43
C LYS A 151 -2.93 12.31 28.97
N GLN A 152 -3.48 11.20 28.43
CA GLN A 152 -3.92 11.09 27.03
C GLN A 152 -5.40 11.47 26.85
N SER A 153 -6.23 11.21 27.87
CA SER A 153 -7.64 11.62 27.90
C SER A 153 -8.03 11.95 29.33
N ARG A 154 -8.57 13.15 29.51
CA ARG A 154 -9.16 13.56 30.80
C ARG A 154 -10.60 13.06 30.93
N LEU A 155 -11.28 12.83 29.80
CA LEU A 155 -12.69 12.45 29.79
C LEU A 155 -12.89 10.96 30.05
N ARG A 156 -12.00 10.11 29.51
CA ARG A 156 -12.16 8.64 29.61
C ARG A 156 -10.78 7.95 29.61
N PRO A 157 -10.05 8.03 30.72
CA PRO A 157 -8.93 7.12 30.93
C PRO A 157 -9.49 5.70 31.10
N ILE A 158 -8.81 4.69 30.59
CA ILE A 158 -9.21 3.29 30.75
C ILE A 158 -7.99 2.38 30.72
N GLY A 159 -7.88 1.50 31.70
CA GLY A 159 -6.82 0.53 31.87
C GLY A 159 -7.34 -0.81 32.37
N THR A 160 -6.47 -1.78 32.53
CA THR A 160 -6.79 -3.08 33.14
C THR A 160 -7.16 -2.90 34.61
N GLY A 161 -8.25 -3.52 35.05
CA GLY A 161 -8.80 -3.43 36.40
C GLY A 161 -9.78 -2.27 36.59
N ASP A 162 -9.93 -1.37 35.60
CA ASP A 162 -10.94 -0.31 35.71
C ASP A 162 -12.34 -0.83 35.36
N PRO A 163 -13.41 -0.28 35.99
CA PRO A 163 -14.77 -0.56 35.54
C PRO A 163 -14.98 0.01 34.13
N TYR A 164 -15.61 -0.78 33.27
CA TYR A 164 -15.93 -0.31 31.91
C TYR A 164 -16.96 0.81 31.96
N GLN A 165 -16.62 1.92 31.38
CA GLN A 165 -17.51 3.03 31.12
C GLN A 165 -17.72 3.16 29.62
N PRO A 166 -18.98 3.24 29.12
CA PRO A 166 -19.21 3.48 27.71
C PRO A 166 -18.62 4.82 27.26
N PRO A 167 -18.39 5.02 25.96
CA PRO A 167 -18.00 6.32 25.42
C PRO A 167 -18.98 7.42 25.86
N PRO A 168 -18.51 8.69 25.96
CA PRO A 168 -19.42 9.81 26.19
C PRO A 168 -20.56 9.80 25.17
N PRO A 169 -21.81 10.09 25.60
CA PRO A 169 -22.97 10.03 24.73
C PRO A 169 -22.79 10.99 23.53
N LEU A 170 -23.30 10.56 22.38
CA LEU A 170 -23.31 11.39 21.18
C LEU A 170 -24.17 12.64 21.40
N ALA A 171 -23.73 13.77 20.84
CA ALA A 171 -24.55 14.98 20.77
C ALA A 171 -25.75 14.76 19.82
N GLY A 172 -26.80 15.55 19.99
CA GLY A 172 -28.01 15.48 19.20
C GLY A 172 -29.00 14.42 19.69
N GLU A 173 -30.17 14.40 19.08
CA GLU A 173 -31.25 13.48 19.44
C GLU A 173 -31.11 12.14 18.68
N PRO A 174 -31.53 11.03 19.26
CA PRO A 174 -31.64 9.78 18.53
C PRO A 174 -32.71 9.90 17.44
N PRO A 175 -32.42 9.53 16.18
CA PRO A 175 -33.43 9.45 15.13
C PRO A 175 -34.58 8.51 15.51
N ARG A 176 -35.84 8.95 15.36
CA ARG A 176 -37.04 8.18 15.72
C ARG A 176 -38.09 8.22 14.59
N LEU A 177 -38.75 7.09 14.36
CA LEU A 177 -39.84 7.00 13.37
C LEU A 177 -41.08 7.78 13.79
N GLU A 178 -41.32 7.97 15.07
CA GLU A 178 -42.46 8.64 15.66
C GLU A 178 -42.36 10.17 15.54
N GLU A 179 -41.18 10.71 15.24
CA GLU A 179 -41.00 12.15 15.06
C GLU A 179 -41.79 12.64 13.84
N ASN A 180 -42.55 13.73 14.03
CA ASN A 180 -43.29 14.32 12.94
C ASN A 180 -42.45 15.33 12.14
N PHE A 181 -42.90 15.62 10.92
CA PHE A 181 -42.23 16.53 9.99
C PHE A 181 -41.94 17.92 10.59
N GLN A 182 -42.92 18.50 11.29
CA GLN A 182 -42.76 19.86 11.82
C GLN A 182 -41.71 19.95 12.92
N SER A 183 -41.66 18.96 13.82
CA SER A 183 -40.69 18.89 14.89
C SER A 183 -39.30 18.66 14.34
N TRP A 184 -39.17 17.75 13.36
CA TRP A 184 -37.92 17.45 12.65
C TRP A 184 -37.39 18.68 11.89
N GLN A 185 -38.22 19.36 11.10
CA GLN A 185 -37.86 20.57 10.38
C GLN A 185 -37.43 21.69 11.31
N ARG A 186 -38.24 21.95 12.39
CA ARG A 186 -37.90 22.95 13.40
C ARG A 186 -36.52 22.71 14.03
N ARG A 187 -36.21 21.46 14.37
CA ARG A 187 -34.93 21.08 14.96
C ARG A 187 -33.76 21.43 14.04
N LEU A 188 -33.85 21.12 12.76
CA LEU A 188 -32.82 21.44 11.78
C LEU A 188 -32.69 22.94 11.51
N SER A 189 -33.78 23.69 11.67
CA SER A 189 -33.83 25.14 11.41
C SER A 189 -33.47 25.99 12.64
N LEU A 190 -33.09 25.41 13.77
CA LEU A 190 -32.74 26.16 14.99
C LEU A 190 -31.55 27.10 14.80
N VAL A 191 -30.59 26.69 13.96
CA VAL A 191 -29.38 27.46 13.67
C VAL A 191 -29.22 27.54 12.15
N PRO A 192 -28.87 28.69 11.58
CA PRO A 192 -28.62 28.81 10.13
C PRO A 192 -27.27 28.18 9.78
N LEU A 193 -27.29 26.91 9.48
CA LEU A 193 -26.14 26.08 9.14
C LEU A 193 -26.31 25.44 7.76
N PRO A 194 -25.23 25.03 7.09
CA PRO A 194 -25.33 24.11 5.97
C PRO A 194 -26.06 22.82 6.36
N LEU A 195 -26.92 22.30 5.49
CA LEU A 195 -27.81 21.19 5.78
C LEU A 195 -27.10 19.95 6.32
N GLN A 196 -25.93 19.59 5.75
CA GLN A 196 -25.13 18.47 6.26
C GLN A 196 -24.64 18.68 7.71
N GLN A 197 -24.33 19.92 8.08
CA GLN A 197 -23.93 20.25 9.44
C GLN A 197 -25.14 20.25 10.39
N ALA A 198 -26.26 20.84 9.97
CA ALA A 198 -27.50 20.84 10.75
C ALA A 198 -27.96 19.41 11.08
N LEU A 199 -27.94 18.50 10.11
CA LEU A 199 -28.28 17.08 10.34
C LEU A 199 -27.30 16.40 11.32
N ARG A 200 -26.00 16.67 11.20
CA ARG A 200 -24.97 16.09 12.07
C ARG A 200 -25.07 16.56 13.51
N ASP A 201 -25.38 17.85 13.69
CA ASP A 201 -25.46 18.46 15.00
C ASP A 201 -26.80 18.13 15.69
N ALA A 202 -27.87 17.99 14.92
CA ALA A 202 -29.22 17.72 15.42
C ALA A 202 -29.46 16.24 15.75
N TYR A 203 -28.80 15.30 15.04
CA TYR A 203 -29.09 13.86 15.17
C TYR A 203 -27.86 13.01 15.33
N GLN A 204 -27.98 12.01 16.21
CA GLN A 204 -26.98 10.97 16.43
C GLN A 204 -26.82 10.08 15.20
N GLY A 205 -25.64 9.51 15.01
CA GLY A 205 -25.36 8.52 13.95
C GLY A 205 -25.17 9.08 12.56
N MET A 206 -25.21 10.39 12.35
CA MET A 206 -25.02 11.05 11.07
C MET A 206 -23.55 11.02 10.61
N SER A 207 -23.16 9.95 9.94
CA SER A 207 -21.84 9.86 9.33
C SER A 207 -21.72 10.68 8.04
N PRO A 208 -20.51 11.12 7.64
CA PRO A 208 -20.36 11.77 6.33
C PRO A 208 -20.77 10.88 5.16
N ALA A 209 -20.63 9.56 5.26
CA ALA A 209 -21.08 8.62 4.25
C ALA A 209 -22.61 8.57 4.16
N LEU A 210 -23.27 8.42 5.30
CA LEU A 210 -24.74 8.44 5.35
C LEU A 210 -25.32 9.74 4.81
N LEU A 211 -24.74 10.89 5.16
CA LEU A 211 -25.21 12.19 4.65
C LEU A 211 -25.06 12.30 3.13
N ARG A 212 -23.97 11.79 2.54
CA ARG A 212 -23.86 11.74 1.07
C ARG A 212 -24.90 10.86 0.40
N GLN A 213 -25.35 9.80 1.10
CA GLN A 213 -26.39 8.89 0.60
C GLN A 213 -27.81 9.43 0.76
N LEU A 214 -28.03 10.21 1.80
CA LEU A 214 -29.33 10.83 2.10
C LEU A 214 -29.60 12.09 1.28
N LEU A 215 -28.55 12.89 1.04
CA LEU A 215 -28.70 14.20 0.42
C LEU A 215 -28.51 14.13 -1.09
N PRO A 216 -29.38 14.74 -1.89
CA PRO A 216 -29.10 14.95 -3.30
C PRO A 216 -27.80 15.73 -3.52
N PRO A 217 -27.11 15.53 -4.67
CA PRO A 217 -25.87 16.23 -4.97
C PRO A 217 -25.99 17.75 -4.80
N GLY A 218 -25.04 18.34 -4.06
CA GLY A 218 -24.99 19.79 -3.80
C GLY A 218 -25.89 20.29 -2.65
N TRP A 219 -26.81 19.48 -2.12
CA TRP A 219 -27.72 19.96 -1.06
C TRP A 219 -27.00 20.08 0.30
N GLY A 220 -25.94 19.35 0.50
CA GLY A 220 -25.20 19.39 1.77
C GLY A 220 -24.70 20.78 2.16
N GLU A 221 -24.37 21.60 1.17
CA GLU A 221 -23.83 22.95 1.35
C GLU A 221 -24.91 24.04 1.39
N LEU A 222 -26.18 23.70 1.08
CA LEU A 222 -27.29 24.67 1.16
C LEU A 222 -27.57 25.02 2.61
N GLU A 223 -27.76 26.28 2.89
CA GLU A 223 -28.25 26.72 4.22
C GLU A 223 -29.70 26.25 4.44
N VAL A 224 -30.00 25.76 5.62
CA VAL A 224 -31.33 25.27 6.01
C VAL A 224 -32.42 26.32 5.81
N GLY A 225 -32.12 27.63 6.02
CA GLY A 225 -33.02 28.73 5.80
C GLY A 225 -33.39 29.03 4.34
N GLY A 226 -32.57 28.55 3.40
CA GLY A 226 -32.76 28.71 1.96
C GLY A 226 -33.52 27.58 1.29
N LEU A 227 -33.89 26.52 2.01
CA LEU A 227 -34.61 25.39 1.44
C LEU A 227 -36.07 25.71 1.16
N SER A 228 -36.51 25.42 -0.06
CA SER A 228 -37.94 25.53 -0.46
C SER A 228 -38.80 24.48 0.24
N PRO A 229 -40.14 24.71 0.33
CA PRO A 229 -41.07 23.72 0.89
C PRO A 229 -40.98 22.34 0.19
N ALA A 230 -40.78 22.33 -1.13
CA ALA A 230 -40.64 21.10 -1.91
C ALA A 230 -39.34 20.32 -1.53
N GLN A 231 -38.23 21.05 -1.35
CA GLN A 231 -36.96 20.43 -0.89
C GLN A 231 -37.09 19.85 0.52
N TRP A 232 -37.77 20.54 1.43
CA TRP A 232 -38.06 20.03 2.77
C TRP A 232 -38.85 18.73 2.75
N GLN A 233 -39.91 18.65 1.89
CA GLN A 233 -40.72 17.44 1.75
C GLN A 233 -39.88 16.28 1.15
N GLN A 234 -39.06 16.54 0.13
CA GLN A 234 -38.19 15.53 -0.47
C GLN A 234 -37.19 15.02 0.54
N LEU A 235 -36.52 15.91 1.30
CA LEU A 235 -35.55 15.54 2.33
C LEU A 235 -36.21 14.70 3.43
N TRP A 236 -37.44 15.07 3.85
CA TRP A 236 -38.21 14.28 4.81
C TRP A 236 -38.50 12.86 4.32
N GLN A 237 -38.86 12.71 3.05
CA GLN A 237 -39.11 11.40 2.44
C GLN A 237 -37.84 10.55 2.42
N LEU A 238 -36.70 11.13 2.06
CA LEU A 238 -35.41 10.43 2.09
C LEU A 238 -35.03 10.02 3.53
N TRP A 239 -35.19 10.93 4.48
CA TRP A 239 -34.98 10.66 5.90
C TRP A 239 -35.85 9.50 6.42
N ARG A 240 -37.15 9.56 6.11
CA ARG A 240 -38.09 8.50 6.51
C ARG A 240 -37.79 7.16 5.86
N HIS A 241 -37.41 7.19 4.59
CA HIS A 241 -37.03 5.97 3.88
C HIS A 241 -35.83 5.27 4.53
N TRP A 242 -34.75 6.01 4.79
CA TRP A 242 -33.59 5.48 5.48
C TRP A 242 -33.97 4.93 6.87
N LEU A 243 -34.67 5.72 7.67
CA LEU A 243 -34.97 5.35 9.03
C LEU A 243 -35.92 4.13 9.10
N SER A 244 -36.88 4.03 8.19
CA SER A 244 -37.75 2.87 8.04
C SER A 244 -36.97 1.62 7.61
N ALA A 245 -36.01 1.76 6.71
CA ALA A 245 -35.15 0.65 6.32
C ALA A 245 -34.29 0.14 7.50
N VAL A 246 -33.75 1.05 8.30
CA VAL A 246 -32.98 0.68 9.50
C VAL A 246 -33.86 0.03 10.57
N ALA A 247 -35.06 0.57 10.83
CA ALA A 247 -35.97 0.03 11.83
C ALA A 247 -36.59 -1.32 11.43
N GLY A 248 -36.83 -1.52 10.13
CA GLY A 248 -37.36 -2.77 9.57
C GLY A 248 -36.27 -3.78 9.17
N GLU A 249 -35.00 -3.53 9.52
CA GLU A 249 -33.84 -4.36 9.15
C GLU A 249 -33.77 -4.67 7.65
N GLN A 250 -34.21 -3.70 6.80
CA GLN A 250 -34.13 -3.82 5.35
C GLN A 250 -32.76 -3.39 4.85
N PHE A 251 -31.82 -4.30 4.94
CA PHE A 251 -30.43 -4.05 4.58
C PHE A 251 -30.05 -4.73 3.27
N CYS A 252 -29.23 -4.04 2.48
CA CYS A 252 -28.68 -4.57 1.23
C CYS A 252 -27.30 -3.96 0.99
N TRP A 253 -26.41 -4.74 0.40
CA TRP A 253 -25.09 -4.27 0.01
C TRP A 253 -25.12 -3.64 -1.38
N GLN A 254 -24.51 -2.46 -1.53
CA GLN A 254 -24.35 -1.80 -2.81
C GLN A 254 -23.02 -1.03 -2.81
N ILE A 255 -22.18 -1.24 -3.83
CA ILE A 255 -20.96 -0.44 -4.06
C ILE A 255 -21.39 0.90 -4.69
N GLU A 256 -20.79 1.98 -4.22
CA GLU A 256 -20.94 3.33 -4.71
C GLU A 256 -19.58 3.93 -5.11
N PRO A 257 -19.52 4.95 -5.98
CA PRO A 257 -18.26 5.53 -6.45
C PRO A 257 -17.33 6.03 -5.33
N GLN A 258 -17.89 6.38 -4.17
CA GLN A 258 -17.13 6.89 -3.01
C GLN A 258 -17.25 6.01 -1.77
N GLY A 259 -17.53 4.72 -1.95
CA GLY A 259 -17.66 3.79 -0.85
C GLY A 259 -18.71 2.72 -1.07
N TYR A 260 -19.62 2.54 -0.09
CA TYR A 260 -20.69 1.55 -0.13
C TYR A 260 -21.93 2.03 0.62
N ARG A 261 -23.08 1.44 0.32
CA ARG A 261 -24.35 1.64 1.02
C ARG A 261 -24.88 0.30 1.54
N CYS A 262 -25.45 0.29 2.74
CA CYS A 262 -25.93 -0.91 3.43
C CYS A 262 -27.46 -0.90 3.67
N TRP A 263 -28.22 0.03 3.08
CA TRP A 263 -29.65 0.18 3.30
C TRP A 263 -30.40 0.54 2.02
N GLY A 264 -31.71 0.28 1.97
CA GLY A 264 -32.54 0.53 0.82
C GLY A 264 -33.01 -0.74 0.10
N LYS A 265 -33.49 -0.61 -1.11
CA LYS A 265 -34.01 -1.74 -1.87
C LYS A 265 -32.85 -2.64 -2.35
N PRO A 266 -33.01 -3.96 -2.27
CA PRO A 266 -32.02 -4.90 -2.81
C PRO A 266 -31.76 -4.66 -4.30
N CYS A 267 -30.49 -4.73 -4.70
CA CYS A 267 -30.13 -4.74 -6.12
C CYS A 267 -30.50 -6.12 -6.71
N PRO A 268 -31.27 -6.20 -7.81
CA PRO A 268 -31.70 -7.49 -8.35
C PRO A 268 -30.60 -8.37 -8.91
N GLN A 269 -29.42 -7.84 -9.16
CA GLN A 269 -28.38 -8.48 -9.99
C GLN A 269 -27.37 -9.34 -9.24
N GLU A 270 -27.28 -9.29 -7.92
CA GLU A 270 -26.59 -10.24 -7.04
C GLU A 270 -26.61 -9.69 -5.62
N PRO A 271 -27.35 -10.30 -4.68
CA PRO A 271 -27.30 -9.86 -3.28
C PRO A 271 -26.02 -10.40 -2.63
N LEU A 272 -24.92 -9.65 -2.76
CA LEU A 272 -23.81 -9.87 -1.89
C LEU A 272 -24.27 -9.52 -0.46
N GLY A 273 -24.11 -10.42 0.51
CA GLY A 273 -24.42 -10.12 1.92
C GLY A 273 -23.55 -8.98 2.43
N ILE A 274 -24.05 -8.21 3.40
CA ILE A 274 -23.34 -7.07 4.00
C ILE A 274 -21.95 -7.45 4.50
N ASN A 275 -21.87 -8.59 5.16
CA ASN A 275 -20.63 -9.10 5.72
C ASN A 275 -19.56 -9.41 4.66
N ARG A 276 -19.95 -10.07 3.56
CA ARG A 276 -19.04 -10.34 2.43
C ARG A 276 -18.63 -9.06 1.72
N GLY A 277 -19.58 -8.15 1.54
CA GLY A 277 -19.34 -6.85 0.92
C GLY A 277 -18.32 -6.02 1.71
N LEU A 278 -18.49 -5.95 3.03
CA LEU A 278 -17.52 -5.29 3.91
C LEU A 278 -16.14 -5.91 3.84
N ALA A 279 -16.05 -7.24 3.90
CA ALA A 279 -14.77 -7.95 3.83
C ALA A 279 -14.04 -7.65 2.51
N ALA A 280 -14.74 -7.73 1.38
CA ALA A 280 -14.18 -7.42 0.07
C ALA A 280 -13.72 -5.96 -0.04
N TYR A 281 -14.59 -5.01 0.35
CA TYR A 281 -14.30 -3.58 0.33
C TYR A 281 -13.04 -3.23 1.14
N PHE A 282 -12.97 -3.68 2.39
CA PHE A 282 -11.81 -3.38 3.24
C PHE A 282 -10.54 -4.08 2.76
N SER A 283 -10.62 -5.31 2.26
CA SER A 283 -9.46 -6.01 1.68
C SER A 283 -8.89 -5.23 0.51
N GLU A 284 -9.71 -4.87 -0.46
CA GLU A 284 -9.31 -4.11 -1.65
C GLU A 284 -8.71 -2.73 -1.30
N GLN A 285 -9.41 -1.98 -0.45
CA GLN A 285 -8.96 -0.63 -0.07
C GLN A 285 -7.67 -0.64 0.75
N LEU A 286 -7.51 -1.61 1.64
CA LEU A 286 -6.29 -1.75 2.45
C LEU A 286 -5.11 -2.21 1.62
N GLU A 287 -5.30 -3.14 0.68
CA GLU A 287 -4.27 -3.56 -0.26
C GLU A 287 -3.82 -2.40 -1.16
N ALA A 288 -4.79 -1.65 -1.71
CA ALA A 288 -4.48 -0.46 -2.52
C ALA A 288 -3.73 0.61 -1.71
N SER A 289 -4.15 0.85 -0.47
CA SER A 289 -3.48 1.79 0.43
C SER A 289 -2.07 1.34 0.80
N ALA A 290 -1.90 0.05 1.11
CA ALA A 290 -0.61 -0.55 1.43
C ALA A 290 0.35 -0.49 0.22
N LEU A 291 -0.15 -0.82 -0.98
CA LEU A 291 0.60 -0.71 -2.24
C LEU A 291 1.10 0.72 -2.44
N LEU A 292 0.20 1.70 -2.33
CA LEU A 292 0.54 3.12 -2.52
C LEU A 292 1.60 3.58 -1.49
N HIS A 293 1.38 3.25 -0.22
CA HIS A 293 2.29 3.62 0.86
C HIS A 293 3.69 3.01 0.66
N GLN A 294 3.77 1.70 0.38
CA GLN A 294 5.04 1.02 0.14
C GLN A 294 5.74 1.55 -1.11
N ARG A 295 4.98 1.83 -2.17
CA ARG A 295 5.50 2.44 -3.39
C ARG A 295 6.10 3.83 -3.11
N GLN A 296 5.41 4.69 -2.35
CA GLN A 296 5.91 6.01 -1.97
C GLN A 296 7.15 5.93 -1.08
N GLN A 297 7.15 5.05 -0.08
CA GLN A 297 8.33 4.84 0.77
C GLN A 297 9.55 4.38 -0.01
N LEU A 298 9.39 3.38 -0.88
CA LEU A 298 10.49 2.86 -1.68
C LEU A 298 10.98 3.92 -2.69
N ARG A 299 10.07 4.65 -3.32
CA ARG A 299 10.41 5.78 -4.21
C ARG A 299 11.26 6.82 -3.49
N HIS A 300 10.82 7.28 -2.33
CA HIS A 300 11.56 8.28 -1.56
C HIS A 300 12.99 7.81 -1.19
N ARG A 301 13.13 6.52 -0.81
CA ARG A 301 14.44 5.91 -0.54
C ARG A 301 15.34 5.88 -1.78
N LEU A 302 14.80 5.47 -2.93
CA LEU A 302 15.54 5.43 -4.22
C LEU A 302 15.97 6.83 -4.65
N GLU A 303 15.08 7.82 -4.60
CA GLU A 303 15.36 9.21 -4.96
C GLU A 303 16.43 9.84 -4.05
N ALA A 304 16.40 9.55 -2.74
CA ALA A 304 17.41 10.02 -1.80
C ALA A 304 18.81 9.45 -2.13
N VAL A 305 18.89 8.16 -2.49
CA VAL A 305 20.15 7.53 -2.91
C VAL A 305 20.61 8.11 -4.25
N ALA A 306 19.71 8.28 -5.22
CA ALA A 306 20.03 8.86 -6.53
C ALA A 306 20.55 10.30 -6.41
N ALA A 307 19.93 11.12 -5.56
CA ALA A 307 20.39 12.48 -5.30
C ALA A 307 21.81 12.52 -4.69
N LYS A 308 22.13 11.56 -3.81
CA LYS A 308 23.48 11.41 -3.25
C LYS A 308 24.49 11.03 -4.33
N GLU A 309 24.19 10.02 -5.14
CA GLU A 309 25.07 9.57 -6.24
C GLU A 309 25.26 10.67 -7.29
N THR A 310 24.21 11.41 -7.65
CA THR A 310 24.29 12.57 -8.58
C THR A 310 25.23 13.64 -8.05
N ARG A 311 25.16 13.97 -6.76
CA ARG A 311 26.07 14.93 -6.15
C ARG A 311 27.51 14.45 -6.21
N GLN A 312 27.77 13.17 -5.90
CA GLN A 312 29.10 12.58 -5.95
C GLN A 312 29.65 12.52 -7.40
N ALA A 313 28.81 12.21 -8.38
CA ALA A 313 29.18 12.25 -9.78
C ALA A 313 29.61 13.65 -10.21
N ARG A 314 28.82 14.69 -9.88
CA ARG A 314 29.15 16.10 -10.16
C ARG A 314 30.46 16.55 -9.50
N GLU A 315 30.74 16.11 -8.28
CA GLU A 315 32.02 16.37 -7.61
C GLU A 315 33.19 15.75 -8.40
N GLN A 316 33.05 14.52 -8.90
CA GLN A 316 34.06 13.89 -9.75
C GLN A 316 34.19 14.57 -11.11
N GLU A 317 33.11 14.97 -11.75
CA GLU A 317 33.09 15.73 -13.00
C GLU A 317 33.83 17.07 -12.85
N ALA A 318 33.57 17.80 -11.76
CA ALA A 318 34.25 19.04 -11.45
C ALA A 318 35.79 18.84 -11.27
N LEU A 319 36.18 17.73 -10.59
CA LEU A 319 37.59 17.39 -10.45
C LEU A 319 38.22 17.01 -11.80
N LEU A 320 37.49 16.33 -12.68
CA LEU A 320 37.95 15.98 -14.02
C LEU A 320 38.07 17.23 -14.90
N ALA A 321 37.11 18.15 -14.84
CA ALA A 321 37.16 19.42 -15.56
C ALA A 321 38.37 20.26 -15.14
N ALA A 322 38.70 20.24 -13.83
CA ALA A 322 39.88 20.94 -13.32
C ALA A 322 41.22 20.39 -13.87
N VAL A 323 41.21 19.18 -14.46
CA VAL A 323 42.41 18.62 -15.13
C VAL A 323 42.74 19.40 -16.41
N ALA A 324 41.76 19.91 -17.14
CA ALA A 324 41.96 20.74 -18.32
C ALA A 324 42.80 22.01 -18.04
N GLU A 325 42.74 22.51 -16.78
CA GLU A 325 43.56 23.63 -16.34
C GLU A 325 45.05 23.25 -16.14
N ALA A 326 45.41 21.95 -16.15
CA ALA A 326 46.79 21.53 -15.95
C ALA A 326 47.74 22.05 -17.04
N ASP A 327 47.24 22.18 -18.26
CA ASP A 327 48.04 22.73 -19.39
C ASP A 327 48.23 24.24 -19.23
N VAL A 328 47.22 24.94 -18.71
CA VAL A 328 47.30 26.39 -18.39
C VAL A 328 48.32 26.61 -17.26
N LEU A 329 48.24 25.79 -16.19
CA LEU A 329 49.19 25.86 -15.07
C LEU A 329 50.63 25.56 -15.53
N GLN A 330 50.81 24.65 -16.48
CA GLN A 330 52.13 24.36 -17.08
C GLN A 330 52.61 25.54 -17.89
N GLY A 331 51.79 26.13 -18.77
CA GLY A 331 52.11 27.32 -19.52
C GLY A 331 52.50 28.54 -18.62
N GLN A 332 51.79 28.70 -17.52
CA GLN A 332 52.16 29.73 -16.54
C GLN A 332 53.51 29.44 -15.87
N ALA A 333 53.82 28.19 -15.57
CA ALA A 333 55.10 27.80 -15.00
C ALA A 333 56.24 28.02 -16.02
N ASP A 334 56.02 27.69 -17.29
CA ASP A 334 56.95 27.91 -18.38
C ASP A 334 57.22 29.41 -18.60
N ALA A 335 56.18 30.25 -18.52
CA ALA A 335 56.32 31.71 -18.63
C ALA A 335 57.13 32.32 -17.47
N LEU A 336 56.98 31.78 -16.24
CA LEU A 336 57.78 32.23 -15.10
C LEU A 336 59.26 31.88 -15.21
N LEU A 337 59.60 30.78 -15.88
CA LEU A 337 60.97 30.30 -16.06
C LEU A 337 61.63 30.88 -17.33
N SER A 338 60.85 31.38 -18.29
CA SER A 338 61.39 31.96 -19.55
C SER A 338 61.97 33.39 -19.36
N GLN A 339 61.96 33.95 -18.21
CA GLN A 339 62.59 35.25 -17.88
C GLN A 339 64.13 35.11 -17.95
N ILE A 340 64.83 36.16 -18.42
CA ILE A 340 66.30 36.15 -18.67
C ILE A 340 67.13 35.88 -17.39
N GLN A 341 66.58 36.19 -16.20
CA GLN A 341 67.14 35.78 -14.89
C GLN A 341 65.98 35.58 -13.92
N PRO A 342 65.38 34.40 -13.82
CA PRO A 342 64.25 34.18 -12.95
C PRO A 342 64.68 34.26 -11.49
N SER A 343 63.94 35.04 -10.70
CA SER A 343 64.17 35.14 -9.26
C SER A 343 63.90 33.81 -8.56
N ARG A 344 64.50 33.61 -7.39
CA ARG A 344 64.23 32.36 -6.58
C ARG A 344 62.76 32.21 -6.29
N GLN A 345 62.01 33.30 -6.10
CA GLN A 345 60.55 33.27 -5.92
C GLN A 345 59.80 32.79 -7.17
N CYS A 346 60.25 33.20 -8.38
CA CYS A 346 59.67 32.74 -9.64
C CYS A 346 59.92 31.22 -9.86
N ILE A 347 61.12 30.71 -9.51
CA ILE A 347 61.47 29.32 -9.60
C ILE A 347 60.59 28.46 -8.65
N ASP A 348 60.47 28.90 -7.37
CA ASP A 348 59.60 28.22 -6.38
C ASP A 348 58.13 28.23 -6.80
N ALA A 349 57.62 29.32 -7.37
CA ALA A 349 56.25 29.42 -7.88
C ALA A 349 56.04 28.48 -9.09
N ALA A 350 56.98 28.46 -10.06
CA ALA A 350 56.90 27.56 -11.21
C ALA A 350 56.92 26.07 -10.78
N GLN A 351 57.77 25.70 -9.81
CA GLN A 351 57.81 24.35 -9.28
C GLN A 351 56.47 23.92 -8.66
N LYS A 352 55.82 24.83 -7.89
CA LYS A 352 54.48 24.58 -7.32
C LYS A 352 53.43 24.37 -8.42
N LEU A 353 53.43 25.16 -9.46
CA LEU A 353 52.53 25.04 -10.60
C LEU A 353 52.74 23.72 -11.34
N TYR A 354 53.97 23.33 -11.67
CA TYR A 354 54.29 22.04 -12.26
C TYR A 354 53.85 20.87 -11.38
N LYS A 355 54.12 20.94 -10.08
CA LYS A 355 53.66 19.91 -9.13
C LYS A 355 52.15 19.77 -9.13
N THR A 356 51.43 20.88 -9.18
CA THR A 356 49.97 20.91 -9.23
C THR A 356 49.45 20.36 -10.55
N ALA A 357 49.99 20.77 -11.68
CA ALA A 357 49.64 20.27 -13.00
C ALA A 357 49.87 18.74 -13.12
N ARG A 358 51.03 18.26 -12.65
CA ARG A 358 51.35 16.81 -12.62
C ARG A 358 50.40 16.03 -11.71
N LYS A 359 50.03 16.57 -10.54
CA LYS A 359 49.06 15.94 -9.59
C LYS A 359 47.68 15.84 -10.25
N ARG A 360 47.20 16.90 -10.92
CA ARG A 360 45.91 16.91 -11.64
C ARG A 360 45.90 15.87 -12.77
N ARG A 361 46.91 15.78 -13.62
CA ARG A 361 46.99 14.77 -14.69
C ARG A 361 46.99 13.34 -14.16
N ARG A 362 47.71 13.08 -13.05
CA ARG A 362 47.73 11.75 -12.41
C ARG A 362 46.39 11.35 -11.78
N SER A 363 45.57 12.32 -11.38
CA SER A 363 44.27 12.04 -10.75
C SER A 363 43.22 11.51 -11.74
N VAL A 364 43.37 11.70 -13.03
CA VAL A 364 42.45 11.21 -14.08
C VAL A 364 42.22 9.72 -13.95
N ALA A 365 43.29 8.94 -13.83
CA ALA A 365 43.22 7.48 -13.73
C ALA A 365 42.41 6.99 -12.49
N ALA A 366 42.32 7.82 -11.43
CA ALA A 366 41.53 7.51 -10.25
C ALA A 366 40.09 8.07 -10.31
N ILE A 367 39.88 9.20 -10.99
CA ILE A 367 38.59 9.87 -11.12
C ILE A 367 37.68 9.14 -12.11
N THR A 368 38.20 8.82 -13.31
CA THR A 368 37.41 8.22 -14.39
C THR A 368 36.69 6.93 -13.97
N PRO A 369 37.33 5.94 -13.32
CA PRO A 369 36.62 4.73 -12.90
C PRO A 369 35.56 5.00 -11.80
N ARG A 370 35.77 6.03 -10.95
CA ARG A 370 34.80 6.40 -9.94
C ARG A 370 33.57 7.07 -10.56
N LEU A 371 33.79 7.96 -11.51
CA LEU A 371 32.72 8.62 -12.25
C LEU A 371 31.88 7.59 -13.01
N GLU A 372 32.53 6.66 -13.69
CA GLU A 372 31.85 5.56 -14.39
C GLU A 372 31.00 4.72 -13.43
N LEU A 373 31.51 4.41 -12.22
CA LEU A 373 30.75 3.70 -11.19
C LEU A 373 29.53 4.48 -10.73
N HIS A 374 29.63 5.80 -10.55
CA HIS A 374 28.48 6.64 -10.20
C HIS A 374 27.43 6.65 -11.31
N HIS A 375 27.82 6.75 -12.59
CA HIS A 375 26.90 6.71 -13.72
C HIS A 375 26.19 5.35 -13.82
N GLN A 376 26.93 4.23 -13.64
CA GLN A 376 26.33 2.88 -13.61
C GLN A 376 25.31 2.73 -12.48
N ARG A 377 25.61 3.26 -11.28
CA ARG A 377 24.67 3.26 -10.15
C ARG A 377 23.43 4.11 -10.42
N LEU A 378 23.59 5.28 -11.02
CA LEU A 378 22.47 6.14 -11.40
C LEU A 378 21.57 5.45 -12.42
N ALA A 379 22.11 4.85 -13.46
CA ALA A 379 21.35 4.09 -14.44
C ALA A 379 20.59 2.92 -13.81
N TRP A 380 21.22 2.21 -12.86
CA TRP A 380 20.58 1.13 -12.12
C TRP A 380 19.44 1.63 -11.21
N LEU A 381 19.59 2.79 -10.54
CA LEU A 381 18.54 3.42 -9.73
C LEU A 381 17.37 3.91 -10.60
N GLU A 382 17.63 4.46 -11.78
CA GLU A 382 16.60 4.84 -12.74
C GLU A 382 15.80 3.63 -13.25
N ALA A 383 16.47 2.51 -13.52
CA ALA A 383 15.78 1.27 -13.86
C ALA A 383 14.91 0.76 -12.69
N SER A 384 15.42 0.86 -11.45
CA SER A 384 14.65 0.49 -10.25
C SER A 384 13.40 1.34 -10.07
N LEU A 385 13.48 2.64 -10.32
CA LEU A 385 12.31 3.55 -10.32
C LEU A 385 11.31 3.16 -11.41
N THR A 386 11.79 2.79 -12.60
CA THR A 386 10.93 2.33 -13.70
C THR A 386 10.18 1.05 -13.32
N TYR A 387 10.84 0.07 -12.70
CA TYR A 387 10.16 -1.15 -12.21
C TYR A 387 9.14 -0.85 -11.11
N LEU A 388 9.46 0.11 -10.22
CA LEU A 388 8.56 0.54 -9.18
C LEU A 388 7.28 1.19 -9.74
N ASP A 389 7.41 1.99 -10.81
CA ASP A 389 6.28 2.62 -11.49
C ASP A 389 5.36 1.60 -12.16
N GLN A 390 5.93 0.50 -12.62
CA GLN A 390 5.24 -0.58 -13.30
C GLN A 390 4.73 -1.67 -12.36
N ALA A 391 5.07 -1.62 -11.07
CA ALA A 391 4.60 -2.60 -10.09
C ALA A 391 3.09 -2.41 -9.81
N GLU A 392 2.28 -3.44 -10.03
CA GLU A 392 0.81 -3.42 -9.93
C GLU A 392 0.29 -4.02 -8.62
N SER A 393 1.13 -4.76 -7.90
CA SER A 393 0.76 -5.41 -6.65
C SER A 393 1.73 -5.09 -5.51
N LEU A 394 1.23 -5.19 -4.28
CA LEU A 394 2.04 -5.04 -3.08
C LEU A 394 3.21 -6.03 -3.05
N ASN A 395 2.99 -7.28 -3.47
CA ASN A 395 4.02 -8.31 -3.50
C ASN A 395 5.17 -7.95 -4.47
N GLN A 396 4.87 -7.35 -5.60
CA GLN A 396 5.90 -6.87 -6.54
C GLN A 396 6.74 -5.75 -5.93
N VAL A 397 6.13 -4.79 -5.24
CA VAL A 397 6.86 -3.70 -4.56
C VAL A 397 7.73 -4.24 -3.42
N LEU A 398 7.21 -5.15 -2.60
CA LEU A 398 7.96 -5.78 -1.51
C LEU A 398 9.11 -6.65 -2.04
N GLY A 399 8.87 -7.41 -3.11
CA GLY A 399 9.90 -8.19 -3.79
C GLY A 399 11.02 -7.31 -4.35
N LEU A 400 10.66 -6.20 -5.01
CA LEU A 400 11.64 -5.22 -5.50
C LEU A 400 12.45 -4.61 -4.35
N ALA A 401 11.81 -4.23 -3.24
CA ALA A 401 12.51 -3.68 -2.07
C ALA A 401 13.52 -4.69 -1.48
N ALA A 402 13.13 -5.96 -1.32
CA ALA A 402 14.00 -7.02 -0.83
C ALA A 402 15.20 -7.28 -1.77
N ASP A 403 14.97 -7.30 -3.08
CA ASP A 403 16.03 -7.45 -4.07
C ASP A 403 17.03 -6.27 -4.01
N LEU A 404 16.54 -5.04 -3.92
CA LEU A 404 17.38 -3.85 -3.80
C LEU A 404 18.24 -3.84 -2.52
N GLU A 405 17.71 -4.29 -1.40
CA GLU A 405 18.45 -4.44 -0.14
C GLU A 405 19.52 -5.55 -0.24
N THR A 406 19.17 -6.69 -0.83
CA THR A 406 20.10 -7.82 -1.03
C THR A 406 21.25 -7.46 -1.97
N LEU A 407 20.97 -6.68 -3.01
CA LEU A 407 21.95 -6.24 -4.00
C LEU A 407 22.77 -5.03 -3.54
N GLY A 408 22.56 -4.54 -2.31
CA GLY A 408 23.31 -3.41 -1.72
C GLY A 408 22.96 -2.06 -2.35
N GLY A 409 21.84 -1.96 -3.10
CA GLY A 409 21.36 -0.72 -3.70
C GLY A 409 20.69 0.23 -2.72
N LEU A 410 20.18 -0.30 -1.60
CA LEU A 410 19.57 0.46 -0.53
C LEU A 410 20.15 0.05 0.84
N PRO A 411 20.33 0.97 1.78
CA PRO A 411 20.61 0.62 3.17
C PRO A 411 19.42 -0.14 3.77
N GLY A 412 19.68 -1.28 4.42
CA GLY A 412 18.63 -2.09 5.06
C GLY A 412 17.85 -1.29 6.10
N GLN A 413 16.58 -1.60 6.28
CA GLN A 413 15.76 -1.04 7.36
C GLN A 413 16.27 -1.59 8.70
N GLY A 414 17.11 -0.84 9.40
CA GLY A 414 17.59 -1.25 10.72
C GLY A 414 18.98 -0.76 11.11
N SER A 415 19.70 0.00 10.31
CA SER A 415 20.94 0.62 10.73
C SER A 415 20.74 2.00 11.38
N GLY A 416 20.00 2.03 12.50
CA GLY A 416 20.20 3.03 13.54
C GLY A 416 21.58 2.78 14.13
N SER A 417 22.42 3.80 14.15
CA SER A 417 23.78 3.88 14.65
C SER A 417 24.10 2.89 15.78
N GLY A 418 24.86 1.85 15.48
CA GLY A 418 25.42 0.95 16.49
C GLY A 418 26.03 -0.29 15.87
N ARG A 419 27.36 -0.32 15.78
CA ARG A 419 28.28 -1.44 15.51
C ARG A 419 27.70 -2.63 14.75
N SER A 420 28.09 -2.76 13.50
CA SER A 420 27.86 -3.92 12.65
C SER A 420 28.44 -5.19 13.29
N VAL A 421 27.57 -5.94 13.96
CA VAL A 421 27.82 -7.36 14.21
C VAL A 421 27.33 -8.08 12.95
N PRO A 422 28.15 -8.91 12.28
CA PRO A 422 27.70 -9.68 11.14
C PRO A 422 26.58 -10.59 11.61
N ARG A 423 25.37 -10.32 11.16
CA ARG A 423 24.19 -11.14 11.43
C ARG A 423 24.39 -12.45 10.67
N ARG A 424 24.87 -13.49 11.37
CA ARG A 424 24.82 -14.87 10.86
C ARG A 424 23.38 -15.10 10.39
N ALA A 425 23.22 -15.36 9.11
CA ALA A 425 21.95 -15.76 8.51
C ALA A 425 21.38 -16.91 9.35
N ARG A 426 20.18 -16.74 9.89
CA ARG A 426 19.45 -17.85 10.49
C ARG A 426 19.15 -18.83 9.36
N PRO A 427 19.56 -20.10 9.45
CA PRO A 427 19.13 -21.11 8.50
C PRO A 427 17.66 -21.39 8.78
N GLY A 428 16.75 -20.96 7.89
CA GLY A 428 15.33 -21.30 8.02
C GLY A 428 14.31 -20.30 7.46
N SER A 429 14.68 -19.14 6.90
CA SER A 429 13.70 -18.25 6.28
C SER A 429 14.20 -17.77 4.92
N GLY A 430 13.74 -18.43 3.87
CA GLY A 430 13.99 -17.99 2.51
C GLY A 430 14.66 -19.07 1.69
N VAL A 431 13.87 -20.00 1.20
CA VAL A 431 14.15 -20.61 -0.09
C VAL A 431 14.39 -19.42 -1.01
N GLU A 432 15.62 -19.25 -1.53
CA GLU A 432 15.86 -18.36 -2.68
C GLU A 432 15.03 -18.93 -3.82
N GLY A 433 13.78 -18.48 -3.91
CA GLY A 433 12.87 -18.91 -4.95
C GLY A 433 13.47 -18.54 -6.30
N VAL A 434 13.41 -19.46 -7.23
CA VAL A 434 13.74 -19.20 -8.63
C VAL A 434 12.96 -17.95 -9.06
N PRO A 435 13.62 -16.92 -9.65
CA PRO A 435 12.93 -15.73 -10.12
C PRO A 435 11.78 -16.12 -11.05
N GLN A 436 10.59 -15.54 -10.82
CA GLN A 436 9.39 -15.79 -11.63
C GLN A 436 9.16 -14.56 -12.53
N PRO A 437 9.67 -14.56 -13.78
CA PRO A 437 9.37 -13.52 -14.75
C PRO A 437 7.90 -13.59 -15.17
N LEU A 438 7.40 -12.53 -15.79
CA LEU A 438 6.10 -12.57 -16.45
C LEU A 438 6.22 -13.43 -17.70
N GLU A 439 5.39 -14.46 -17.81
CA GLU A 439 5.35 -15.37 -18.96
C GLU A 439 4.09 -15.13 -19.79
N LEU A 440 4.28 -14.93 -21.07
CA LEU A 440 3.25 -14.68 -22.07
C LEU A 440 3.50 -15.56 -23.29
N HIS A 441 2.55 -15.57 -24.20
CA HIS A 441 2.69 -16.26 -25.49
C HIS A 441 2.35 -15.28 -26.62
N THR A 442 3.08 -15.36 -27.72
CA THR A 442 2.72 -14.64 -28.95
C THR A 442 1.49 -15.27 -29.59
N ALA A 443 0.89 -14.59 -30.56
CA ALA A 443 -0.25 -15.14 -31.33
C ALA A 443 0.11 -16.46 -32.05
N SER A 444 1.39 -16.68 -32.37
CA SER A 444 1.87 -17.92 -32.96
C SER A 444 2.14 -19.02 -31.90
N GLY A 445 2.04 -18.72 -30.60
CA GLY A 445 2.27 -19.63 -29.48
C GLY A 445 3.73 -19.72 -29.02
N LEU A 446 4.62 -18.81 -29.44
CA LEU A 446 5.98 -18.76 -28.90
C LEU A 446 5.98 -18.13 -27.50
N PRO A 447 6.70 -18.74 -26.52
CA PRO A 447 6.79 -18.18 -25.18
C PRO A 447 7.61 -16.87 -25.16
N LEU A 448 7.09 -15.89 -24.43
CA LEU A 448 7.73 -14.60 -24.12
C LEU A 448 7.96 -14.50 -22.61
N GLN A 449 9.14 -14.08 -22.21
CA GLN A 449 9.47 -13.83 -20.81
C GLN A 449 9.86 -12.36 -20.63
N VAL A 450 9.23 -11.70 -19.64
CA VAL A 450 9.49 -10.30 -19.29
C VAL A 450 10.01 -10.23 -17.87
N GLY A 451 11.19 -9.65 -17.69
CA GLY A 451 11.77 -9.44 -16.37
C GLY A 451 11.27 -8.12 -15.78
N ARG A 452 10.68 -8.17 -14.60
CA ARG A 452 10.07 -7.01 -13.92
C ARG A 452 10.93 -6.46 -12.75
N ASN A 453 12.15 -6.97 -12.61
CA ASN A 453 13.18 -6.48 -11.70
C ASN A 453 14.57 -6.91 -12.16
N HIS A 454 15.61 -6.43 -11.47
CA HIS A 454 16.99 -6.71 -11.84
C HIS A 454 17.36 -8.21 -11.80
N ARG A 455 16.87 -8.96 -10.80
CA ARG A 455 17.12 -10.41 -10.70
C ARG A 455 16.44 -11.19 -11.81
N GLN A 456 15.21 -10.82 -12.15
CA GLN A 456 14.48 -11.46 -13.24
C GLN A 456 15.14 -11.15 -14.59
N ASN A 457 15.57 -9.91 -14.82
CA ASN A 457 16.32 -9.53 -16.02
C ASN A 457 17.62 -10.34 -16.17
N ASP A 458 18.42 -10.45 -15.08
CA ASP A 458 19.64 -11.28 -15.08
C ASP A 458 19.31 -12.75 -15.37
N TRP A 459 18.24 -13.24 -14.75
CA TRP A 459 17.81 -14.63 -14.87
C TRP A 459 17.39 -15.01 -16.29
N ILE A 460 16.44 -14.27 -16.90
CA ILE A 460 15.94 -14.59 -18.24
C ILE A 460 16.98 -14.39 -19.33
N SER A 461 17.88 -13.41 -19.16
CA SER A 461 18.85 -13.04 -20.19
C SER A 461 20.13 -13.88 -20.16
N LEU A 462 20.62 -14.25 -18.97
CA LEU A 462 21.95 -14.87 -18.82
C LEU A 462 21.92 -16.31 -18.30
N ARG A 463 20.82 -16.75 -17.68
CA ARG A 463 20.73 -18.10 -17.10
C ARG A 463 19.72 -19.00 -17.81
N GLN A 464 18.58 -18.46 -18.16
CA GLN A 464 17.47 -19.23 -18.75
C GLN A 464 17.43 -19.13 -20.28
N ALA A 465 18.03 -18.11 -20.86
CA ALA A 465 18.14 -17.93 -22.28
C ALA A 465 18.95 -19.08 -22.91
N ARG A 466 18.54 -19.54 -24.08
CA ARG A 466 19.19 -20.56 -24.86
C ARG A 466 19.70 -19.96 -26.17
N ARG A 467 20.70 -20.58 -26.76
CA ARG A 467 21.17 -20.22 -28.09
C ARG A 467 20.01 -20.30 -29.10
N GLY A 468 19.81 -19.24 -29.89
CA GLY A 468 18.69 -19.10 -30.80
C GLY A 468 17.46 -18.41 -30.20
N ASP A 469 17.45 -18.07 -28.92
CA ASP A 469 16.48 -17.14 -28.34
C ASP A 469 16.84 -15.70 -28.71
N LEU A 470 15.83 -14.81 -28.74
CA LEU A 470 16.02 -13.40 -29.06
C LEU A 470 15.72 -12.55 -27.82
N TRP A 471 16.62 -11.60 -27.56
CA TRP A 471 16.53 -10.64 -26.47
C TRP A 471 16.15 -9.26 -27.01
N PHE A 472 15.26 -8.56 -26.28
CA PHE A 472 14.76 -7.24 -26.63
C PHE A 472 14.87 -6.31 -25.43
N HIS A 473 15.23 -5.05 -25.69
CA HIS A 473 15.29 -3.97 -24.70
C HIS A 473 15.07 -2.61 -25.36
N ALA A 474 14.38 -1.71 -24.67
CA ALA A 474 14.21 -0.33 -25.13
C ALA A 474 15.57 0.38 -25.20
N GLN A 475 15.89 0.98 -26.35
CA GLN A 475 17.19 1.60 -26.57
C GLN A 475 17.31 2.89 -25.75
N GLU A 476 18.46 3.06 -25.06
CA GLU A 476 18.85 4.27 -24.30
C GLU A 476 17.89 4.69 -23.18
N VAL A 477 16.89 3.87 -22.85
CA VAL A 477 15.98 4.14 -21.73
C VAL A 477 15.89 2.93 -20.80
N PRO A 478 15.75 3.15 -19.48
CA PRO A 478 15.53 2.06 -18.53
C PRO A 478 14.28 1.26 -18.85
N GLY A 479 14.37 -0.07 -18.74
CA GLY A 479 13.25 -0.95 -19.02
C GLY A 479 13.52 -2.41 -18.69
N SER A 480 12.51 -3.24 -18.93
CA SER A 480 12.58 -4.68 -18.77
C SER A 480 13.31 -5.34 -19.93
N HIS A 481 14.02 -6.42 -19.63
CA HIS A 481 14.44 -7.36 -20.65
C HIS A 481 13.25 -8.21 -21.08
N VAL A 482 13.09 -8.44 -22.37
CA VAL A 482 12.13 -9.37 -22.92
C VAL A 482 12.89 -10.43 -23.70
N VAL A 483 12.57 -11.72 -23.45
CA VAL A 483 13.20 -12.84 -24.14
C VAL A 483 12.13 -13.64 -24.87
N LEU A 484 12.22 -13.69 -26.19
CA LEU A 484 11.40 -14.54 -27.05
C LEU A 484 12.09 -15.89 -27.20
N LYS A 485 11.40 -16.96 -26.80
CA LYS A 485 11.91 -18.34 -26.84
C LYS A 485 11.81 -18.93 -28.25
N SER A 486 12.67 -18.46 -29.13
CA SER A 486 12.71 -18.86 -30.55
C SER A 486 13.72 -19.96 -30.88
N SER A 487 14.43 -20.49 -29.85
CA SER A 487 15.42 -21.55 -30.04
C SER A 487 14.85 -22.88 -30.58
N GLN A 488 13.55 -23.13 -30.43
CA GLN A 488 12.91 -24.35 -30.92
C GLN A 488 12.12 -24.14 -32.22
N ARG A 489 11.76 -22.92 -32.56
CA ARG A 489 10.98 -22.57 -33.75
C ARG A 489 11.28 -21.13 -34.18
N LEU A 490 11.45 -20.92 -35.49
CA LEU A 490 11.69 -19.58 -36.03
C LEU A 490 10.51 -18.64 -35.72
N ALA A 491 10.85 -17.45 -35.21
CA ALA A 491 9.90 -16.39 -34.98
C ALA A 491 9.49 -15.72 -36.30
N ASN A 492 8.20 -15.40 -36.43
CA ASN A 492 7.70 -14.58 -37.53
C ASN A 492 7.75 -13.07 -37.15
N GLU A 493 7.45 -12.20 -38.11
CA GLU A 493 7.46 -10.74 -37.89
C GLU A 493 6.49 -10.30 -36.79
N GLY A 494 5.32 -10.96 -36.67
CA GLY A 494 4.35 -10.69 -35.61
C GLY A 494 4.89 -11.02 -34.22
N ASP A 495 5.66 -12.12 -34.10
CA ASP A 495 6.29 -12.53 -32.84
C ASP A 495 7.38 -11.52 -32.41
N LEU A 496 8.20 -11.08 -33.38
CA LEU A 496 9.24 -10.06 -33.14
C LEU A 496 8.63 -8.73 -32.72
N GLN A 497 7.54 -8.33 -33.38
CA GLN A 497 6.83 -7.12 -33.07
C GLN A 497 6.18 -7.15 -31.68
N ALA A 498 5.56 -8.28 -31.30
CA ALA A 498 4.97 -8.49 -29.98
C ALA A 498 6.02 -8.36 -28.86
N ALA A 499 7.23 -8.93 -29.07
CA ALA A 499 8.33 -8.80 -28.13
C ALA A 499 8.84 -7.35 -28.04
N ALA A 500 8.93 -6.64 -29.17
CA ALA A 500 9.33 -5.23 -29.19
C ALA A 500 8.29 -4.33 -28.52
N ASP A 501 6.98 -4.57 -28.71
CA ASP A 501 5.90 -3.83 -28.08
C ASP A 501 5.91 -4.02 -26.55
N LEU A 502 6.16 -5.25 -26.07
CA LEU A 502 6.33 -5.53 -24.64
C LEU A 502 7.57 -4.83 -24.06
N ALA A 503 8.72 -4.87 -24.74
CA ALA A 503 9.91 -4.16 -24.28
C ALA A 503 9.69 -2.64 -24.21
N ALA A 504 8.96 -2.08 -25.18
CA ALA A 504 8.54 -0.68 -25.17
C ALA A 504 7.58 -0.36 -24.02
N HIS A 505 6.57 -1.23 -23.78
CA HIS A 505 5.58 -1.07 -22.70
C HIS A 505 6.23 -1.14 -21.32
N PHE A 506 7.14 -2.08 -21.09
CA PHE A 506 7.86 -2.23 -19.84
C PHE A 506 9.16 -1.40 -19.78
N SER A 507 9.15 -0.23 -20.40
CA SER A 507 10.24 0.75 -20.35
C SER A 507 9.76 2.11 -19.83
N ARG A 508 10.70 3.00 -19.53
CA ARG A 508 10.42 4.41 -19.24
C ARG A 508 9.74 5.13 -20.40
N GLY A 509 9.89 4.61 -21.62
CA GLY A 509 9.26 5.12 -22.84
C GLY A 509 7.77 4.75 -22.99
N ARG A 510 7.14 4.09 -22.02
CA ARG A 510 5.74 3.60 -22.08
C ARG A 510 4.71 4.66 -22.51
N GLY A 511 4.94 5.94 -22.20
CA GLY A 511 4.05 7.05 -22.57
C GLY A 511 4.22 7.54 -24.03
N ASN A 512 5.22 7.07 -24.75
CA ASN A 512 5.48 7.47 -26.14
C ASN A 512 4.64 6.65 -27.12
N LEU A 513 4.38 7.21 -28.30
CA LEU A 513 3.67 6.50 -29.36
C LEU A 513 4.50 5.30 -29.85
N ARG A 514 5.80 5.50 -30.02
CA ARG A 514 6.78 4.49 -30.45
C ARG A 514 8.07 4.61 -29.67
N VAL A 515 8.70 3.49 -29.42
CA VAL A 515 9.97 3.40 -28.69
C VAL A 515 10.94 2.54 -29.51
N PRO A 516 12.17 2.98 -29.75
CA PRO A 516 13.17 2.15 -30.40
C PRO A 516 13.57 1.02 -29.44
N VAL A 517 13.52 -0.20 -29.93
CA VAL A 517 13.85 -1.44 -29.20
C VAL A 517 14.96 -2.16 -29.94
N VAL A 518 16.04 -2.43 -29.26
CA VAL A 518 17.12 -3.26 -29.81
C VAL A 518 16.78 -4.73 -29.63
N MET A 519 16.90 -5.49 -30.70
CA MET A 519 16.78 -6.96 -30.74
C MET A 519 18.15 -7.56 -31.00
N VAL A 520 18.54 -8.53 -30.17
CA VAL A 520 19.85 -9.19 -30.22
C VAL A 520 19.69 -10.69 -29.98
N PRO A 521 20.37 -11.59 -30.71
CA PRO A 521 20.49 -12.99 -30.32
C PRO A 521 21.08 -13.11 -28.90
N THR A 522 20.56 -14.01 -28.08
CA THR A 522 21.01 -14.14 -26.68
C THR A 522 22.47 -14.57 -26.54
N GLU A 523 23.04 -15.19 -27.53
CA GLU A 523 24.48 -15.54 -27.62
C GLU A 523 25.41 -14.32 -27.74
N ASP A 524 24.90 -13.16 -28.20
CA ASP A 524 25.64 -11.90 -28.31
C ASP A 524 25.56 -11.05 -27.03
N LEU A 525 24.84 -11.54 -26.00
CA LEU A 525 24.80 -10.91 -24.68
C LEU A 525 26.03 -11.28 -23.85
N GLN A 526 26.59 -10.27 -23.18
CA GLN A 526 27.75 -10.45 -22.32
C GLN A 526 27.47 -9.87 -20.94
N ARG A 527 27.85 -10.64 -19.91
CA ARG A 527 27.87 -10.14 -18.55
C ARG A 527 29.01 -9.12 -18.38
N ILE A 528 28.72 -8.00 -17.74
CA ILE A 528 29.76 -7.01 -17.41
C ILE A 528 30.33 -7.40 -16.03
N PRO A 529 31.63 -7.73 -15.93
CA PRO A 529 32.23 -8.05 -14.64
C PRO A 529 32.10 -6.89 -13.64
N GLY A 530 31.60 -7.17 -12.43
CA GLY A 530 31.42 -6.15 -11.39
C GLY A 530 30.20 -5.24 -11.55
N ALA A 531 29.43 -5.35 -12.62
CA ALA A 531 28.19 -4.61 -12.77
C ALA A 531 27.07 -5.21 -11.92
N ALA A 532 26.08 -4.38 -11.58
CA ALA A 532 24.88 -4.81 -10.86
C ALA A 532 24.08 -5.84 -11.70
N PRO A 533 23.37 -6.79 -11.06
CA PRO A 533 22.51 -7.74 -11.75
C PRO A 533 21.50 -7.03 -12.67
N GLY A 534 21.14 -7.67 -13.80
CA GLY A 534 20.28 -7.12 -14.82
C GLY A 534 20.98 -6.14 -15.79
N THR A 535 22.29 -5.96 -15.66
CA THR A 535 23.09 -5.15 -16.58
C THR A 535 23.82 -6.07 -17.55
N VAL A 536 23.54 -5.93 -18.83
CA VAL A 536 24.18 -6.72 -19.91
C VAL A 536 24.78 -5.77 -20.96
N ARG A 537 25.84 -6.26 -21.62
CA ARG A 537 26.37 -5.64 -22.84
C ARG A 537 25.99 -6.54 -24.00
N HIS A 538 25.61 -5.94 -25.13
CA HIS A 538 25.36 -6.66 -26.36
C HIS A 538 26.32 -6.23 -27.48
N ARG A 539 26.49 -7.07 -28.48
CA ARG A 539 27.22 -6.75 -29.69
C ARG A 539 26.24 -6.69 -30.85
N GLY A 540 26.26 -5.57 -31.60
CA GLY A 540 25.35 -5.38 -32.73
C GLY A 540 23.89 -5.29 -32.27
N GLY A 541 23.00 -5.71 -33.13
CA GLY A 541 21.54 -5.75 -32.93
C GLY A 541 20.78 -5.02 -34.03
N THR A 542 19.53 -5.42 -34.19
CA THR A 542 18.56 -4.77 -35.10
C THR A 542 17.62 -3.91 -34.29
N VAL A 543 17.30 -2.71 -34.72
CA VAL A 543 16.35 -1.83 -34.05
C VAL A 543 14.97 -2.02 -34.66
N LEU A 544 14.00 -2.31 -33.80
CA LEU A 544 12.58 -2.39 -34.10
C LEU A 544 11.84 -1.26 -33.39
N TRP A 545 10.73 -0.80 -33.95
CA TRP A 545 9.88 0.19 -33.34
C TRP A 545 8.75 -0.52 -32.56
N GLY A 546 8.84 -0.52 -31.23
CA GLY A 546 7.80 -1.03 -30.36
C GLY A 546 6.73 0.02 -30.09
N GLU A 547 5.46 -0.38 -30.09
CA GLU A 547 4.31 0.45 -29.75
C GLU A 547 3.73 0.01 -28.39
N PRO A 548 3.96 0.77 -27.29
CA PRO A 548 3.55 0.36 -25.95
C PRO A 548 2.06 0.04 -25.80
N GLN A 549 1.20 0.69 -26.56
CA GLN A 549 -0.25 0.50 -26.51
C GLN A 549 -0.69 -0.85 -27.09
N ARG A 550 0.02 -1.38 -28.08
CA ARG A 550 -0.27 -2.70 -28.66
C ARG A 550 0.00 -3.85 -27.69
N ALA A 551 0.93 -3.68 -26.76
CA ALA A 551 1.21 -4.65 -25.73
C ALA A 551 0.01 -4.92 -24.81
N LEU A 552 -0.93 -3.98 -24.68
CA LEU A 552 -2.12 -4.14 -23.84
C LEU A 552 -3.02 -5.30 -24.29
N SER A 553 -3.06 -5.60 -25.59
CA SER A 553 -3.83 -6.75 -26.11
C SER A 553 -3.26 -8.09 -25.64
N LEU A 554 -1.92 -8.18 -25.52
CA LEU A 554 -1.25 -9.37 -25.00
C LEU A 554 -1.39 -9.50 -23.48
N LEU A 555 -1.47 -8.36 -22.76
CA LEU A 555 -1.61 -8.31 -21.30
C LEU A 555 -3.06 -8.47 -20.85
N GLY A 556 -4.04 -8.16 -21.67
CA GLY A 556 -5.47 -8.30 -21.38
C GLY A 556 -5.97 -9.75 -21.47
N GLU A 557 -5.16 -10.67 -21.96
CA GLU A 557 -5.42 -12.11 -22.01
C GLU A 557 -4.99 -12.84 -20.71
N LEU A 558 -4.47 -12.11 -19.75
CA LEU A 558 -4.13 -12.58 -18.40
C LEU A 558 -5.24 -12.23 -17.40
#